data_b0a89d60e9fcc0f3421eb8cbacecb9f1
#
_entry.id   b0a89d60e9fcc0f3421eb8cbacecb9f1
#
_cell.length_a   1.000
_cell.length_b   1.000
_cell.length_c   1.000
_cell.angle_alpha   90.00
_cell.angle_beta   90.00
_cell.angle_gamma   90.00
#
_symmetry.space_group_name_H-M   'P 1'
#
loop_
_entity.id
_entity.type
_entity.pdbx_description
1 polymer ?
#
loop_
_entity_poly.entity_id
_entity_poly.type
_entity_poly.pdbx_seq_one_letter_code
_entity_poly.pdbx_strand_id
1 'polypeptide(L)'
;MKHTENLLSRHLKNDADIRYPDFDAMWNQIRQDQERCPELHISESKEHMPQQIKWKKTALIGTAAVILMATPVYAAVHYNWGELLNDRSGIQNAMQKELGQKLNQSVTVNGVTLTLDTAFSDDNRTVILYTLDPGKYRGDTLQFPSIGMRDESGKLIEGRYYHVPDQTDGKFKGYFETEWTPSGKEANVEFTVGGIQVLVPEEKEITLDPLQQQSQVFNINKDGLGELVVSAFNEKENKIMLSTSLTFDQPEVRDYAFPYLKIYDQKGQILEGNAAGIYGKPGEHGEYISEQFYNLEKLKQQAASYVLAYSKEESKMDQPLDIGIRLDKTEMLSGTSTRMLNIPLEEQSDGAVIKEAIITPTQIRLIVTHSEYFMQLPYLQYTLDVNGSKLIGGVWPSDDPAHEAELRFEVTSGLEVNQDTPMTLYARHKVSYFQGEFEPITLSEIGEKPQYINSNLGGSTIHWTYYRKDGDLYVERYSDDLHFGGINQTYTIQKGKRSYGTPAKTQFAGDGKNLGIDRYNNYTSDTATVYPWMYSTEEPEREVAVQLENKN
;
A
#
# COMPACT_ATOMS: atom_id res chain seq x y z
N MET A 1 20.25 -6.02 -16.76
CA MET A 1 20.67 -4.69 -16.28
C MET A 1 21.76 -4.03 -17.12
N LYS A 2 22.98 -4.49 -17.27
CA LYS A 2 24.03 -3.80 -18.09
C LYS A 2 23.72 -3.59 -19.58
N HIS A 3 22.81 -4.35 -20.18
CA HIS A 3 22.43 -4.22 -21.60
C HIS A 3 21.38 -3.12 -21.81
N THR A 4 20.47 -2.95 -20.87
CA THR A 4 19.42 -1.91 -20.86
C THR A 4 20.01 -0.53 -20.56
N GLU A 5 20.97 -0.43 -19.63
CA GLU A 5 21.71 0.81 -19.36
C GLU A 5 22.48 1.32 -20.57
N ASN A 6 23.04 0.43 -21.39
CA ASN A 6 23.75 0.79 -22.61
C ASN A 6 22.83 1.24 -23.76
N LEU A 7 21.59 0.78 -23.81
CA LEU A 7 20.58 1.22 -24.78
C LEU A 7 20.01 2.60 -24.39
N LEU A 8 19.70 2.82 -23.12
CA LEU A 8 19.26 4.12 -22.59
C LEU A 8 20.34 5.20 -22.79
N SER A 9 21.60 4.89 -22.47
CA SER A 9 22.70 5.85 -22.61
C SER A 9 23.02 6.20 -24.09
N ARG A 10 22.66 5.36 -25.05
CA ARG A 10 22.78 5.66 -26.49
C ARG A 10 21.66 6.56 -27.02
N HIS A 11 20.43 6.41 -26.52
CA HIS A 11 19.30 7.29 -26.87
C HIS A 11 19.45 8.68 -26.27
N LEU A 12 19.89 8.76 -25.00
CA LEU A 12 20.09 10.02 -24.27
C LEU A 12 21.25 10.87 -24.79
N LYS A 13 22.17 10.31 -25.57
CA LYS A 13 23.29 11.07 -26.15
C LYS A 13 22.94 11.84 -27.42
N ASN A 14 21.79 11.60 -28.04
CA ASN A 14 21.39 12.26 -29.29
C ASN A 14 20.46 13.47 -29.12
N ASP A 15 19.94 13.73 -27.91
CA ASP A 15 19.09 14.91 -27.64
C ASP A 15 19.79 15.86 -26.67
N ALA A 16 20.65 16.71 -27.19
CA ALA A 16 21.50 17.63 -26.41
C ALA A 16 20.74 18.79 -25.72
N ASP A 17 19.40 18.91 -25.89
CA ASP A 17 18.62 20.05 -25.36
C ASP A 17 17.43 19.69 -24.43
N ILE A 18 17.16 18.41 -24.17
CA ILE A 18 16.10 18.01 -23.26
C ILE A 18 16.72 17.76 -21.88
N ARG A 19 16.51 18.67 -20.94
CA ARG A 19 16.87 18.47 -19.53
C ARG A 19 15.75 17.67 -18.85
N TYR A 20 15.96 16.38 -18.73
CA TYR A 20 15.06 15.49 -17.97
C TYR A 20 15.13 15.78 -16.46
N PRO A 21 14.03 15.60 -15.71
CA PRO A 21 14.04 15.60 -14.26
C PRO A 21 15.01 14.53 -13.73
N ASP A 22 15.42 14.67 -12.49
CA ASP A 22 16.19 13.63 -11.79
C ASP A 22 15.28 12.41 -11.55
N PHE A 23 15.27 11.51 -12.53
CA PHE A 23 14.43 10.30 -12.50
C PHE A 23 14.79 9.37 -11.35
N ASP A 24 16.02 9.38 -10.86
CA ASP A 24 16.42 8.56 -9.73
C ASP A 24 15.81 9.11 -8.41
N ALA A 25 15.72 10.43 -8.26
CA ALA A 25 15.03 11.05 -7.14
C ALA A 25 13.52 10.82 -7.22
N MET A 26 12.90 11.00 -8.39
CA MET A 26 11.47 10.71 -8.61
C MET A 26 11.16 9.23 -8.42
N TRP A 27 12.02 8.34 -8.92
CA TRP A 27 11.84 6.90 -8.82
C TRP A 27 11.96 6.40 -7.38
N ASN A 28 12.89 6.94 -6.62
CA ASN A 28 12.99 6.65 -5.19
C ASN A 28 11.78 7.17 -4.42
N GLN A 29 11.22 8.30 -4.82
CA GLN A 29 10.03 8.87 -4.22
C GLN A 29 8.77 8.07 -4.57
N ILE A 30 8.60 7.68 -5.84
CA ILE A 30 7.49 6.82 -6.29
C ILE A 30 7.60 5.41 -5.67
N ARG A 31 8.78 4.85 -5.57
CA ARG A 31 9.01 3.56 -4.91
C ARG A 31 8.70 3.64 -3.41
N GLN A 32 9.05 4.75 -2.75
CA GLN A 32 8.66 5.04 -1.37
C GLN A 32 7.14 5.24 -1.22
N ASP A 33 6.47 5.83 -2.22
CA ASP A 33 5.03 6.07 -2.21
C ASP A 33 4.22 4.81 -2.56
N GLN A 34 4.72 3.93 -3.43
CA GLN A 34 4.11 2.63 -3.73
C GLN A 34 4.25 1.61 -2.59
N GLU A 35 5.32 1.70 -1.79
CA GLU A 35 5.52 0.87 -0.60
C GLU A 35 4.58 1.25 0.57
N ARG A 36 3.71 2.23 0.39
CA ARG A 36 2.90 2.83 1.46
C ARG A 36 1.39 2.80 1.23
N CYS A 37 0.88 1.77 0.58
CA CYS A 37 -0.54 1.44 0.77
C CYS A 37 -0.78 1.06 2.24
N PRO A 38 -1.88 1.50 2.90
CA PRO A 38 -2.08 1.32 4.35
C PRO A 38 -2.33 -0.12 4.81
N GLU A 39 -2.05 -1.09 4.00
CA GLU A 39 -2.02 -2.49 4.36
C GLU A 39 -0.57 -2.93 4.56
N LEU A 40 -0.12 -2.95 5.83
CA LEU A 40 1.09 -3.61 6.35
C LEU A 40 2.41 -3.30 5.61
N HIS A 41 3.09 -2.25 6.06
CA HIS A 41 4.43 -1.93 5.60
C HIS A 41 5.49 -2.81 6.26
N ILE A 42 6.29 -3.45 5.42
CA ILE A 42 7.63 -3.93 5.81
C ILE A 42 8.62 -2.88 5.29
N SER A 43 9.33 -2.19 6.21
CA SER A 43 10.28 -1.16 5.82
C SER A 43 11.59 -1.75 5.33
N GLU A 44 12.06 -1.33 4.17
CA GLU A 44 13.45 -1.54 3.74
C GLU A 44 14.37 -0.56 4.47
N SER A 45 15.09 -1.01 5.49
CA SER A 45 16.22 -0.28 6.01
C SER A 45 17.44 -0.50 5.10
N LYS A 46 17.82 0.51 4.31
CA LYS A 46 19.14 0.53 3.66
C LYS A 46 20.20 0.78 4.71
N GLU A 47 20.81 -0.30 5.21
CA GLU A 47 22.04 -0.20 5.99
C GLU A 47 23.17 0.37 5.13
N HIS A 48 23.79 1.45 5.62
CA HIS A 48 25.10 1.88 5.21
C HIS A 48 26.13 0.82 5.62
N MET A 49 26.75 0.16 4.65
CA MET A 49 27.89 -0.72 4.90
C MET A 49 29.04 0.05 5.52
N PRO A 50 29.51 -0.31 6.70
CA PRO A 50 30.82 0.09 7.16
C PRO A 50 31.91 -0.77 6.49
N GLN A 51 33.05 -0.14 6.24
CA GLN A 51 34.23 -0.69 5.58
C GLN A 51 34.65 -2.06 6.09
N GLN A 52 35.12 -2.89 5.16
CA GLN A 52 35.67 -4.23 5.35
C GLN A 52 36.71 -4.30 6.49
N ILE A 53 36.36 -4.97 7.56
CA ILE A 53 37.34 -5.51 8.53
C ILE A 53 37.60 -6.97 8.11
N LYS A 54 38.83 -7.23 7.71
CA LYS A 54 39.31 -8.59 7.43
C LYS A 54 39.34 -9.41 8.72
N TRP A 55 38.37 -10.29 8.89
CA TRP A 55 38.37 -11.29 9.96
C TRP A 55 38.97 -12.60 9.47
N LYS A 56 40.01 -13.03 10.20
CA LYS A 56 40.64 -14.34 10.02
C LYS A 56 39.65 -15.43 10.39
N LYS A 57 39.59 -16.47 9.54
CA LYS A 57 38.81 -17.68 9.74
C LYS A 57 39.17 -18.33 11.10
N THR A 58 38.24 -18.32 12.02
CA THR A 58 38.23 -19.25 13.15
C THR A 58 36.84 -19.87 13.16
N ALA A 59 36.75 -21.09 12.70
CA ALA A 59 35.55 -21.89 12.75
C ALA A 59 35.20 -22.17 14.21
N LEU A 60 34.13 -21.60 14.71
CA LEU A 60 33.47 -22.00 15.94
C LEU A 60 32.18 -22.73 15.53
N ILE A 61 32.25 -24.04 15.51
CA ILE A 61 31.09 -24.94 15.37
C ILE A 61 30.31 -24.81 16.67
N GLY A 62 29.33 -23.93 16.68
CA GLY A 62 28.29 -23.89 17.70
C GLY A 62 27.18 -24.87 17.32
N THR A 63 27.23 -26.07 17.84
CA THR A 63 26.14 -27.07 17.78
C THR A 63 24.94 -26.50 18.53
N ALA A 64 24.03 -25.80 17.82
CA ALA A 64 22.68 -25.60 18.30
C ALA A 64 21.98 -26.95 18.27
N ALA A 65 21.73 -27.54 19.44
CA ALA A 65 20.97 -28.77 19.57
C ALA A 65 19.51 -28.49 19.13
N VAL A 66 19.19 -28.82 17.89
CA VAL A 66 17.81 -28.91 17.41
C VAL A 66 17.19 -30.13 18.08
N ILE A 67 16.45 -29.91 19.16
CA ILE A 67 15.60 -30.95 19.73
C ILE A 67 14.34 -31.00 18.86
N LEU A 68 14.36 -31.88 17.86
CA LEU A 68 13.17 -32.34 17.15
C LEU A 68 12.30 -33.13 18.12
N MET A 69 11.47 -32.49 18.91
CA MET A 69 10.35 -33.14 19.57
C MET A 69 9.21 -33.21 18.57
N ALA A 70 9.10 -34.32 17.87
CA ALA A 70 7.90 -34.72 17.15
C ALA A 70 6.77 -34.98 18.16
N THR A 71 6.11 -33.95 18.63
CA THR A 71 4.79 -34.10 19.23
C THR A 71 3.79 -34.06 18.07
N PRO A 72 2.91 -35.08 17.93
CA PRO A 72 1.86 -35.02 16.91
C PRO A 72 0.92 -33.91 17.25
N VAL A 73 1.03 -32.79 16.52
CA VAL A 73 0.15 -31.62 16.71
C VAL A 73 -1.18 -31.91 16.01
N TYR A 74 -2.14 -32.43 16.76
CA TYR A 74 -3.55 -32.53 16.35
C TYR A 74 -4.25 -31.16 16.24
N ALA A 75 -3.55 -30.05 16.44
CA ALA A 75 -4.13 -28.71 16.54
C ALA A 75 -4.52 -28.08 15.19
N ALA A 76 -3.90 -28.50 14.08
CA ALA A 76 -4.19 -27.89 12.78
C ALA A 76 -5.58 -28.23 12.21
N VAL A 77 -6.24 -29.27 12.73
CA VAL A 77 -7.50 -29.78 12.18
C VAL A 77 -8.75 -29.05 12.76
N HIS A 78 -8.61 -28.27 13.82
CA HIS A 78 -9.76 -27.69 14.54
C HIS A 78 -9.84 -26.18 14.56
N TYR A 79 -8.84 -25.45 14.04
CA TYR A 79 -8.94 -24.00 13.94
C TYR A 79 -9.80 -23.60 12.75
N ASN A 80 -10.75 -22.68 12.99
CA ASN A 80 -11.57 -22.13 11.89
C ASN A 80 -10.77 -21.04 11.12
N TRP A 81 -9.94 -21.46 10.17
CA TRP A 81 -9.18 -20.57 9.28
C TRP A 81 -10.07 -19.65 8.43
N GLY A 82 -11.38 -19.95 8.34
CA GLY A 82 -12.31 -19.20 7.50
C GLY A 82 -12.37 -17.72 7.83
N GLU A 83 -12.34 -17.36 9.12
CA GLU A 83 -12.37 -15.97 9.54
C GLU A 83 -11.07 -15.24 9.20
N LEU A 84 -9.93 -15.87 9.44
CA LEU A 84 -8.60 -15.33 9.10
C LEU A 84 -8.40 -15.15 7.60
N LEU A 85 -9.00 -16.01 6.79
CA LEU A 85 -8.86 -16.05 5.34
C LEU A 85 -10.06 -15.44 4.59
N ASN A 86 -10.87 -14.58 5.23
CA ASN A 86 -12.06 -14.01 4.61
C ASN A 86 -11.77 -13.34 3.26
N ASP A 87 -10.64 -12.64 3.15
CA ASP A 87 -10.21 -11.98 1.92
C ASP A 87 -9.35 -12.88 1.01
N ARG A 88 -9.25 -14.17 1.35
CA ARG A 88 -8.46 -15.18 0.65
C ARG A 88 -9.30 -16.41 0.33
N SER A 89 -10.45 -16.17 -0.30
CA SER A 89 -11.42 -17.22 -0.64
C SER A 89 -10.81 -18.36 -1.47
N GLY A 90 -9.80 -18.05 -2.30
CA GLY A 90 -9.08 -19.06 -3.07
C GLY A 90 -8.28 -20.03 -2.19
N ILE A 91 -7.67 -19.55 -1.12
CA ILE A 91 -6.98 -20.43 -0.16
C ILE A 91 -8.01 -21.26 0.62
N GLN A 92 -9.16 -20.67 1.00
CA GLN A 92 -10.26 -21.44 1.60
C GLN A 92 -10.75 -22.56 0.67
N ASN A 93 -10.92 -22.26 -0.63
CA ASN A 93 -11.29 -23.24 -1.65
C ASN A 93 -10.25 -24.37 -1.77
N ALA A 94 -8.95 -24.02 -1.82
CA ALA A 94 -7.86 -25.01 -1.86
C ALA A 94 -7.81 -25.88 -0.58
N MET A 95 -8.09 -25.28 0.59
CA MET A 95 -8.21 -26.03 1.84
C MET A 95 -9.36 -27.04 1.82
N GLN A 96 -10.54 -26.63 1.35
CA GLN A 96 -11.71 -27.50 1.25
C GLN A 96 -11.50 -28.67 0.28
N LYS A 97 -10.67 -28.45 -0.74
CA LYS A 97 -10.27 -29.47 -1.72
C LYS A 97 -9.05 -30.29 -1.27
N GLU A 98 -8.53 -30.05 -0.07
CA GLU A 98 -7.35 -30.70 0.51
C GLU A 98 -6.08 -30.60 -0.36
N LEU A 99 -5.93 -29.51 -1.13
CA LEU A 99 -4.80 -29.29 -2.04
C LEU A 99 -3.54 -28.74 -1.34
N GLY A 100 -3.62 -28.47 -0.04
CA GLY A 100 -2.50 -27.93 0.72
C GLY A 100 -1.48 -28.99 1.14
N GLN A 101 -0.21 -28.68 0.98
CA GLN A 101 0.89 -29.48 1.50
C GLN A 101 0.97 -29.33 3.03
N LYS A 102 0.80 -30.42 3.79
CA LYS A 102 0.96 -30.42 5.25
C LYS A 102 2.45 -30.36 5.60
N LEU A 103 2.86 -29.31 6.30
CA LEU A 103 4.24 -29.12 6.74
C LEU A 103 4.46 -29.67 8.16
N ASN A 104 3.68 -29.23 9.13
CA ASN A 104 3.74 -29.62 10.54
C ASN A 104 5.17 -29.54 11.13
N GLN A 105 5.91 -28.49 10.79
CA GLN A 105 7.28 -28.27 11.23
C GLN A 105 7.33 -27.12 12.23
N SER A 106 8.13 -27.26 13.28
CA SER A 106 8.20 -26.28 14.36
C SER A 106 9.64 -25.97 14.76
N VAL A 107 9.87 -24.73 15.19
CA VAL A 107 11.10 -24.29 15.85
C VAL A 107 10.75 -23.57 17.13
N THR A 108 11.57 -23.75 18.17
CA THR A 108 11.41 -23.05 19.46
C THR A 108 12.69 -22.33 19.82
N VAL A 109 12.60 -21.02 20.04
CA VAL A 109 13.70 -20.15 20.47
C VAL A 109 13.23 -19.31 21.63
N ASN A 110 13.95 -19.30 22.76
CA ASN A 110 13.64 -18.52 23.96
C ASN A 110 12.19 -18.70 24.51
N GLY A 111 11.60 -19.89 24.31
CA GLY A 111 10.23 -20.19 24.74
C GLY A 111 9.15 -19.70 23.77
N VAL A 112 9.52 -19.13 22.63
CA VAL A 112 8.63 -18.82 21.50
C VAL A 112 8.66 -19.98 20.53
N THR A 113 7.50 -20.48 20.12
CA THR A 113 7.40 -21.60 19.16
C THR A 113 6.65 -21.14 17.93
N LEU A 114 7.30 -21.22 16.78
CA LEU A 114 6.69 -21.06 15.46
C LEU A 114 6.44 -22.44 14.87
N THR A 115 5.22 -22.69 14.41
CA THR A 115 4.83 -23.91 13.70
C THR A 115 4.31 -23.54 12.31
N LEU A 116 4.87 -24.10 11.27
CA LEU A 116 4.34 -24.03 9.91
C LEU A 116 3.35 -25.17 9.73
N ASP A 117 2.09 -24.85 9.50
CA ASP A 117 0.99 -25.83 9.46
C ASP A 117 0.81 -26.41 8.06
N THR A 118 0.52 -25.57 7.07
CA THR A 118 0.19 -25.96 5.70
C THR A 118 0.71 -24.93 4.71
N ALA A 119 1.22 -25.38 3.57
CA ALA A 119 1.58 -24.51 2.45
C ALA A 119 0.66 -24.76 1.24
N PHE A 120 0.30 -23.69 0.57
CA PHE A 120 -0.37 -23.68 -0.73
C PHE A 120 0.55 -22.97 -1.71
N SER A 121 1.02 -23.69 -2.73
CA SER A 121 1.90 -23.11 -3.74
C SER A 121 1.38 -23.49 -5.12
N ASP A 122 1.04 -22.49 -5.93
CA ASP A 122 0.60 -22.66 -7.32
C ASP A 122 1.44 -21.77 -8.26
N ASP A 123 1.03 -21.54 -9.49
CA ASP A 123 1.78 -20.71 -10.45
C ASP A 123 1.57 -19.20 -10.22
N ASN A 124 0.68 -18.83 -9.31
CA ASN A 124 0.40 -17.42 -9.01
C ASN A 124 1.05 -16.97 -7.69
N ARG A 125 1.10 -17.85 -6.67
CA ARG A 125 1.55 -17.46 -5.32
C ARG A 125 1.94 -18.65 -4.45
N THR A 126 2.62 -18.34 -3.36
CA THR A 126 2.85 -19.26 -2.23
C THR A 126 2.25 -18.66 -0.96
N VAL A 127 1.41 -19.45 -0.26
CA VAL A 127 0.81 -19.07 1.03
C VAL A 127 1.16 -20.12 2.06
N ILE A 128 1.70 -19.72 3.21
CA ILE A 128 2.06 -20.60 4.32
C ILE A 128 1.23 -20.22 5.54
N LEU A 129 0.42 -21.15 6.03
CA LEU A 129 -0.31 -21.00 7.28
C LEU A 129 0.60 -21.36 8.44
N TYR A 130 0.56 -20.54 9.50
CA TYR A 130 1.40 -20.77 10.67
C TYR A 130 0.67 -20.53 11.98
N THR A 131 1.20 -21.14 13.03
CA THR A 131 0.82 -20.91 14.43
C THR A 131 2.04 -20.43 15.20
N LEU A 132 1.88 -19.34 15.96
CA LEU A 132 2.92 -18.81 16.85
C LEU A 132 2.46 -18.90 18.30
N ASP A 133 3.21 -19.64 19.13
CA ASP A 133 3.11 -19.55 20.58
C ASP A 133 4.15 -18.55 21.09
N PRO A 134 3.74 -17.35 21.54
CA PRO A 134 4.66 -16.29 21.92
C PRO A 134 5.35 -16.52 23.28
N GLY A 135 5.00 -17.58 23.99
CA GLY A 135 5.58 -17.91 25.30
C GLY A 135 5.34 -16.79 26.33
N LYS A 136 6.43 -16.18 26.79
CA LYS A 136 6.37 -15.06 27.74
C LYS A 136 6.07 -13.70 27.10
N TYR A 137 6.22 -13.55 25.78
CA TYR A 137 5.98 -12.32 25.04
C TYR A 137 4.50 -12.21 24.65
N ARG A 138 3.64 -11.94 25.65
CA ARG A 138 2.20 -11.91 25.46
C ARG A 138 1.70 -10.48 25.36
N GLY A 139 0.78 -10.26 24.45
CA GLY A 139 0.09 -9.00 24.22
C GLY A 139 -0.98 -9.19 23.15
N ASP A 140 -1.91 -8.25 23.05
CA ASP A 140 -2.98 -8.30 22.06
C ASP A 140 -2.48 -8.01 20.64
N THR A 141 -1.39 -7.26 20.54
CA THR A 141 -0.74 -6.92 19.27
C THR A 141 0.70 -7.41 19.27
N LEU A 142 1.01 -8.29 18.35
CA LEU A 142 2.34 -8.80 18.10
C LEU A 142 2.72 -8.50 16.65
N GLN A 143 3.96 -8.09 16.42
CA GLN A 143 4.50 -7.79 15.10
C GLN A 143 5.81 -8.55 14.88
N PHE A 144 6.08 -8.90 13.65
CA PHE A 144 7.39 -9.40 13.22
C PHE A 144 8.20 -8.24 12.65
N PRO A 145 9.39 -7.92 13.19
CA PRO A 145 10.30 -6.95 12.60
C PRO A 145 10.72 -7.31 11.17
N SER A 146 10.83 -8.62 10.88
CA SER A 146 10.99 -9.14 9.53
C SER A 146 10.41 -10.54 9.42
N ILE A 147 9.87 -10.88 8.26
CA ILE A 147 9.38 -12.20 7.90
C ILE A 147 9.60 -12.44 6.42
N GLY A 148 9.94 -13.65 6.03
CA GLY A 148 10.17 -14.00 4.63
C GLY A 148 10.62 -15.44 4.45
N MET A 149 11.06 -15.75 3.25
CA MET A 149 11.74 -17.01 2.94
C MET A 149 13.12 -16.70 2.32
N ARG A 150 14.03 -17.63 2.39
CA ARG A 150 15.29 -17.61 1.64
C ARG A 150 15.32 -18.78 0.68
N ASP A 151 15.69 -18.54 -0.57
CA ASP A 151 15.92 -19.61 -1.53
C ASP A 151 17.28 -20.30 -1.30
N GLU A 152 17.57 -21.34 -2.08
CA GLU A 152 18.84 -22.08 -2.01
C GLU A 152 20.08 -21.21 -2.26
N SER A 153 19.94 -20.07 -2.91
CA SER A 153 21.01 -19.09 -3.12
C SER A 153 21.20 -18.14 -1.92
N GLY A 154 20.30 -18.19 -0.94
CA GLY A 154 20.23 -17.27 0.20
C GLY A 154 19.56 -15.93 -0.12
N LYS A 155 18.93 -15.78 -1.30
CA LYS A 155 18.17 -14.58 -1.66
C LYS A 155 16.90 -14.52 -0.82
N LEU A 156 16.65 -13.35 -0.22
CA LEU A 156 15.41 -13.11 0.51
C LEU A 156 14.22 -13.05 -0.48
N ILE A 157 13.17 -13.78 -0.15
CA ILE A 157 11.86 -13.76 -0.79
C ILE A 157 10.94 -13.04 0.18
N GLU A 158 10.56 -11.84 -0.17
CA GLU A 158 9.65 -11.03 0.62
C GLU A 158 8.21 -11.45 0.42
N GLY A 159 7.34 -11.09 1.36
CA GLY A 159 5.93 -11.36 1.30
C GLY A 159 5.18 -10.55 2.35
N ARG A 160 3.89 -10.77 2.40
CA ARG A 160 2.98 -10.14 3.37
C ARG A 160 2.56 -11.18 4.40
N TYR A 161 2.34 -10.76 5.62
CA TYR A 161 1.77 -11.63 6.65
C TYR A 161 0.59 -10.94 7.33
N TYR A 162 -0.27 -11.77 7.88
CA TYR A 162 -1.33 -11.34 8.76
C TYR A 162 -1.54 -12.41 9.82
N HIS A 163 -1.80 -12.00 11.06
CA HIS A 163 -2.15 -12.92 12.14
C HIS A 163 -3.08 -12.29 13.16
N VAL A 164 -3.80 -13.13 13.86
CA VAL A 164 -4.70 -12.74 14.94
C VAL A 164 -4.46 -13.61 16.16
N PRO A 165 -4.68 -13.07 17.37
CA PRO A 165 -4.63 -13.89 18.58
C PRO A 165 -5.83 -14.85 18.61
N ASP A 166 -5.55 -16.12 18.89
CA ASP A 166 -6.58 -17.11 19.19
C ASP A 166 -6.97 -16.96 20.67
N GLN A 167 -8.22 -16.54 20.90
CA GLN A 167 -8.73 -16.28 22.25
C GLN A 167 -8.84 -17.55 23.11
N THR A 168 -8.71 -18.74 22.51
CA THR A 168 -8.90 -20.00 23.23
C THR A 168 -7.60 -20.51 23.87
N ASP A 169 -6.45 -20.32 23.23
CA ASP A 169 -5.16 -20.85 23.68
C ASP A 169 -4.05 -19.79 23.82
N GLY A 170 -4.35 -18.54 23.45
CA GLY A 170 -3.42 -17.40 23.53
C GLY A 170 -2.27 -17.46 22.53
N LYS A 171 -2.40 -18.28 21.50
CA LYS A 171 -1.46 -18.32 20.37
C LYS A 171 -1.93 -17.38 19.28
N PHE A 172 -1.04 -17.10 18.33
CA PHE A 172 -1.40 -16.39 17.13
C PHE A 172 -1.54 -17.36 15.96
N LYS A 173 -2.60 -17.20 15.18
CA LYS A 173 -2.80 -17.89 13.91
C LYS A 173 -2.61 -16.90 12.79
N GLY A 174 -1.85 -17.28 11.77
CA GLY A 174 -1.53 -16.37 10.69
C GLY A 174 -1.20 -17.06 9.38
N TYR A 175 -1.04 -16.22 8.36
CA TYR A 175 -0.50 -16.63 7.09
C TYR A 175 0.62 -15.68 6.64
N PHE A 176 1.54 -16.23 5.87
CA PHE A 176 2.51 -15.50 5.05
C PHE A 176 2.18 -15.76 3.59
N GLU A 177 2.14 -14.72 2.76
CA GLU A 177 1.83 -14.79 1.33
C GLU A 177 2.91 -14.06 0.52
N THR A 178 3.38 -14.70 -0.54
CA THR A 178 4.32 -14.12 -1.49
C THR A 178 3.96 -14.50 -2.92
N GLU A 179 4.33 -13.67 -3.88
CA GLU A 179 4.18 -13.94 -5.33
C GLU A 179 5.24 -14.92 -5.85
N TRP A 180 6.28 -15.15 -5.07
CA TRP A 180 7.28 -16.16 -5.43
C TRP A 180 6.66 -17.55 -5.44
N THR A 181 7.00 -18.32 -6.48
CA THR A 181 6.60 -19.72 -6.63
C THR A 181 7.80 -20.57 -7.04
N PRO A 182 7.84 -21.85 -6.72
CA PRO A 182 8.85 -22.78 -7.24
C PRO A 182 8.90 -22.73 -8.78
N SER A 183 10.08 -22.53 -9.35
CA SER A 183 10.27 -22.58 -10.82
C SER A 183 10.02 -23.96 -11.43
N GLY A 184 10.15 -25.01 -10.62
CA GLY A 184 9.80 -26.40 -10.93
C GLY A 184 8.59 -26.86 -10.10
N LYS A 185 8.45 -28.17 -9.95
CA LYS A 185 7.42 -28.74 -9.07
C LYS A 185 7.71 -28.52 -7.60
N GLU A 186 8.97 -28.41 -7.25
CA GLU A 186 9.48 -28.37 -5.89
C GLU A 186 10.60 -27.33 -5.75
N ALA A 187 10.76 -26.80 -4.54
CA ALA A 187 11.90 -25.98 -4.15
C ALA A 187 12.18 -26.12 -2.65
N ASN A 188 13.46 -26.08 -2.27
CA ASN A 188 13.84 -25.94 -0.87
C ASN A 188 13.98 -24.47 -0.53
N VAL A 189 13.38 -24.06 0.58
CA VAL A 189 13.46 -22.70 1.10
C VAL A 189 13.63 -22.74 2.61
N GLU A 190 14.18 -21.69 3.18
CA GLU A 190 14.21 -21.45 4.62
C GLU A 190 13.20 -20.36 4.97
N PHE A 191 12.17 -20.70 5.72
CA PHE A 191 11.21 -19.72 6.25
C PHE A 191 11.82 -19.05 7.48
N THR A 192 11.85 -17.71 7.52
CA THR A 192 12.52 -16.96 8.57
C THR A 192 11.60 -15.88 9.16
N VAL A 193 11.58 -15.78 10.49
CA VAL A 193 11.00 -14.66 11.24
C VAL A 193 12.11 -14.04 12.05
N GLY A 194 12.45 -12.79 11.81
CA GLY A 194 13.61 -12.10 12.40
C GLY A 194 13.44 -11.67 13.86
N GLY A 195 12.42 -12.17 14.52
CA GLY A 195 12.09 -11.90 15.91
C GLY A 195 10.62 -11.59 16.12
N ILE A 196 10.25 -11.23 17.35
CA ILE A 196 8.89 -10.78 17.68
C ILE A 196 8.94 -9.50 18.50
N GLN A 197 7.95 -8.64 18.31
CA GLN A 197 7.78 -7.37 19.00
C GLN A 197 6.35 -7.28 19.52
N VAL A 198 6.21 -7.06 20.82
CA VAL A 198 4.90 -6.86 21.48
C VAL A 198 4.63 -5.38 21.60
N LEU A 199 3.50 -4.96 21.05
CA LEU A 199 3.07 -3.58 21.02
C LEU A 199 1.87 -3.39 21.95
N VAL A 200 1.85 -2.28 22.67
CA VAL A 200 0.73 -1.85 23.50
C VAL A 200 0.23 -0.48 23.07
N PRO A 201 -1.09 -0.24 23.10
CA PRO A 201 -1.63 1.07 22.78
C PRO A 201 -1.29 2.07 23.89
N GLU A 202 -0.88 3.27 23.47
CA GLU A 202 -0.64 4.42 24.35
C GLU A 202 -1.41 5.63 23.86
N GLU A 203 -1.75 6.53 24.78
CA GLU A 203 -2.44 7.78 24.49
C GLU A 203 -1.76 8.95 25.20
N LYS A 204 -1.62 10.08 24.50
CA LYS A 204 -1.16 11.33 25.09
C LYS A 204 -2.17 12.44 24.78
N GLU A 205 -2.74 13.03 25.82
CA GLU A 205 -3.62 14.18 25.70
C GLU A 205 -2.88 15.39 25.16
N ILE A 206 -3.54 16.12 24.25
CA ILE A 206 -3.09 17.38 23.67
C ILE A 206 -4.18 18.44 23.76
N THR A 207 -3.80 19.70 23.95
CA THR A 207 -4.74 20.83 24.01
C THR A 207 -4.88 21.44 22.62
N LEU A 208 -5.72 20.85 21.78
CA LEU A 208 -5.95 21.24 20.39
C LEU A 208 -7.18 22.16 20.27
N ASP A 209 -7.04 23.28 19.57
CA ASP A 209 -8.15 24.09 19.05
C ASP A 209 -8.34 23.81 17.55
N PRO A 210 -9.32 22.99 17.14
CA PRO A 210 -9.51 22.63 15.74
C PRO A 210 -10.00 23.80 14.86
N LEU A 211 -10.36 24.94 15.46
CA LEU A 211 -10.83 26.14 14.74
C LEU A 211 -9.72 27.15 14.51
N GLN A 212 -8.56 26.95 15.11
CA GLN A 212 -7.40 27.80 14.88
C GLN A 212 -6.91 27.66 13.44
N GLN A 213 -6.73 28.79 12.75
CA GLN A 213 -6.28 28.79 11.35
C GLN A 213 -4.82 28.40 11.18
N GLN A 214 -3.97 28.73 12.15
CA GLN A 214 -2.55 28.42 12.16
C GLN A 214 -2.32 27.00 12.66
N SER A 215 -1.22 26.38 12.23
CA SER A 215 -0.80 25.09 12.72
C SER A 215 -0.41 25.16 14.20
N GLN A 216 -0.75 24.12 14.95
CA GLN A 216 -0.46 24.00 16.37
C GLN A 216 0.62 22.96 16.57
N VAL A 217 1.61 23.28 17.39
CA VAL A 217 2.81 22.47 17.61
C VAL A 217 2.82 21.94 19.04
N PHE A 218 3.01 20.63 19.18
CA PHE A 218 3.04 19.91 20.44
C PHE A 218 4.34 19.11 20.57
N ASN A 219 5.15 19.40 21.56
CA ASN A 219 6.33 18.60 21.89
C ASN A 219 5.90 17.34 22.62
N ILE A 220 5.94 16.19 21.97
CA ILE A 220 5.55 14.91 22.54
C ILE A 220 6.66 14.38 23.44
N ASN A 221 7.90 14.26 22.94
CA ASN A 221 9.11 13.88 23.66
C ASN A 221 8.89 12.65 24.58
N LYS A 222 8.18 11.65 24.08
CA LYS A 222 7.83 10.43 24.81
C LYS A 222 7.87 9.23 23.87
N ASP A 223 8.40 8.11 24.34
CA ASP A 223 8.45 6.83 23.64
C ASP A 223 9.06 6.92 22.22
N GLY A 224 10.06 7.80 22.03
CA GLY A 224 10.73 8.02 20.73
C GLY A 224 9.97 8.91 19.75
N LEU A 225 8.81 9.46 20.14
CA LEU A 225 8.05 10.45 19.39
C LEU A 225 8.59 11.86 19.66
N GLY A 226 8.78 12.66 18.63
CA GLY A 226 9.29 14.03 18.68
C GLY A 226 8.18 15.08 18.70
N GLU A 227 8.13 15.92 17.68
CA GLU A 227 7.19 17.03 17.54
C GLU A 227 5.97 16.62 16.71
N LEU A 228 4.77 16.93 17.20
CA LEU A 228 3.50 16.79 16.49
C LEU A 228 3.02 18.17 16.04
N VAL A 229 2.82 18.34 14.75
CA VAL A 229 2.16 19.52 14.16
C VAL A 229 0.76 19.12 13.70
N VAL A 230 -0.26 19.88 14.13
CA VAL A 230 -1.65 19.68 13.72
C VAL A 230 -2.13 20.91 12.94
N SER A 231 -2.59 20.70 11.73
CA SER A 231 -3.13 21.71 10.83
C SER A 231 -4.59 21.40 10.49
N ALA A 232 -5.46 22.41 10.60
CA ALA A 232 -6.87 22.29 10.26
C ALA A 232 -7.16 22.96 8.91
N PHE A 233 -7.93 22.27 8.05
CA PHE A 233 -8.39 22.76 6.75
C PHE A 233 -9.90 22.61 6.66
N ASN A 234 -10.60 23.73 6.50
CA ASN A 234 -12.05 23.71 6.28
C ASN A 234 -12.33 23.26 4.84
N GLU A 235 -13.18 22.25 4.69
CA GLU A 235 -13.70 21.81 3.41
C GLU A 235 -15.13 22.27 3.19
N LYS A 236 -15.65 22.14 1.97
CA LYS A 236 -17.07 22.36 1.67
C LYS A 236 -17.96 21.42 2.48
N GLU A 237 -19.26 21.71 2.51
CA GLU A 237 -20.29 20.88 3.13
C GLU A 237 -20.08 20.61 4.62
N ASN A 238 -19.60 21.62 5.35
CA ASN A 238 -19.41 21.52 6.80
C ASN A 238 -18.42 20.40 7.22
N LYS A 239 -17.39 20.17 6.42
CA LYS A 239 -16.31 19.22 6.68
C LYS A 239 -15.04 19.97 7.10
N ILE A 240 -14.23 19.31 7.92
CA ILE A 240 -12.90 19.77 8.31
C ILE A 240 -11.93 18.60 8.20
N MET A 241 -10.78 18.84 7.60
CA MET A 241 -9.64 17.92 7.60
C MET A 241 -8.66 18.34 8.69
N LEU A 242 -8.30 17.43 9.56
CA LEU A 242 -7.19 17.56 10.49
C LEU A 242 -6.00 16.79 9.90
N SER A 243 -4.98 17.53 9.51
CA SER A 243 -3.70 16.95 9.05
C SER A 243 -2.71 16.98 10.19
N THR A 244 -2.09 15.85 10.48
CA THR A 244 -1.03 15.73 11.48
C THR A 244 0.29 15.41 10.82
N SER A 245 1.37 15.97 11.31
CA SER A 245 2.75 15.67 10.92
C SER A 245 3.55 15.40 12.19
N LEU A 246 4.08 14.18 12.35
CA LEU A 246 4.82 13.76 13.52
C LEU A 246 6.25 13.41 13.15
N THR A 247 7.22 14.00 13.87
CA THR A 247 8.63 13.62 13.80
C THR A 247 8.96 12.52 14.81
N PHE A 248 10.06 11.80 14.58
CA PHE A 248 10.54 10.75 15.49
C PHE A 248 11.94 11.08 15.99
N ASP A 249 12.12 11.09 17.32
CA ASP A 249 13.43 11.22 17.97
C ASP A 249 14.24 9.92 17.83
N GLN A 250 13.53 8.78 17.69
CA GLN A 250 14.07 7.45 17.40
C GLN A 250 13.46 6.95 16.09
N PRO A 251 14.25 6.86 14.99
CA PRO A 251 13.73 6.52 13.66
C PRO A 251 13.00 5.18 13.59
N GLU A 252 13.43 4.19 14.36
CA GLU A 252 12.85 2.85 14.41
C GLU A 252 11.40 2.83 14.95
N VAL A 253 11.02 3.83 15.75
CA VAL A 253 9.66 3.96 16.30
C VAL A 253 8.64 4.21 15.21
N ARG A 254 9.05 4.80 14.09
CA ARG A 254 8.19 5.04 12.93
C ARG A 254 7.57 3.77 12.38
N ASP A 255 8.30 2.65 12.43
CA ASP A 255 7.89 1.40 11.79
C ASP A 255 6.75 0.69 12.55
N TYR A 256 6.48 1.08 13.82
CA TYR A 256 5.49 0.42 14.65
C TYR A 256 4.55 1.34 15.44
N ALA A 257 4.82 2.65 15.50
CA ALA A 257 4.02 3.54 16.36
C ALA A 257 2.62 3.82 15.81
N PHE A 258 2.44 3.88 14.48
CA PHE A 258 1.15 4.15 13.80
C PHE A 258 0.35 5.29 14.43
N PRO A 259 0.93 6.50 14.58
CA PRO A 259 0.29 7.58 15.33
C PRO A 259 -0.92 8.15 14.60
N TYR A 260 -1.99 8.45 15.35
CA TYR A 260 -3.19 9.13 14.83
C TYR A 260 -3.92 9.90 15.95
N LEU A 261 -4.75 10.88 15.55
CA LEU A 261 -5.59 11.60 16.50
C LEU A 261 -6.84 10.79 16.83
N LYS A 262 -7.13 10.64 18.12
CA LYS A 262 -8.45 10.27 18.64
C LYS A 262 -9.12 11.48 19.24
N ILE A 263 -10.41 11.62 19.00
CA ILE A 263 -11.22 12.68 19.54
C ILE A 263 -12.32 12.02 20.37
N TYR A 264 -12.44 12.42 21.62
CA TYR A 264 -13.47 11.91 22.52
C TYR A 264 -14.56 12.97 22.74
N ASP A 265 -15.80 12.51 22.83
CA ASP A 265 -16.92 13.33 23.23
C ASP A 265 -17.00 13.50 24.77
N GLN A 266 -17.99 14.29 25.22
CA GLN A 266 -18.21 14.53 26.66
C GLN A 266 -18.58 13.27 27.45
N LYS A 267 -18.93 12.15 26.78
CA LYS A 267 -19.25 10.86 27.40
C LYS A 267 -18.06 9.90 27.34
N GLY A 268 -16.92 10.33 26.81
CA GLY A 268 -15.74 9.48 26.60
C GLY A 268 -15.88 8.50 25.41
N GLN A 269 -16.81 8.75 24.49
CA GLN A 269 -16.95 7.94 23.27
C GLN A 269 -16.10 8.54 22.15
N ILE A 270 -15.54 7.70 21.29
CA ILE A 270 -14.74 8.16 20.14
C ILE A 270 -15.67 8.84 19.14
N LEU A 271 -15.32 10.05 18.75
CA LEU A 271 -15.95 10.80 17.70
C LEU A 271 -15.41 10.29 16.34
N GLU A 272 -16.19 9.47 15.66
CA GLU A 272 -15.79 8.91 14.38
C GLU A 272 -15.70 9.97 13.27
N GLY A 273 -14.71 9.83 12.41
CA GLY A 273 -14.55 10.65 11.22
C GLY A 273 -15.63 10.36 10.16
N ASN A 274 -15.85 11.33 9.26
CA ASN A 274 -16.87 11.23 8.20
C ASN A 274 -16.40 10.48 6.94
N ALA A 275 -15.10 10.22 6.83
CA ALA A 275 -14.48 9.52 5.70
C ALA A 275 -13.28 8.74 6.19
N ALA A 276 -12.83 7.79 5.38
CA ALA A 276 -11.58 7.08 5.62
C ALA A 276 -10.43 8.09 5.77
N GLY A 277 -9.67 7.96 6.85
CA GLY A 277 -8.44 8.73 7.06
C GLY A 277 -7.31 8.18 6.20
N ILE A 278 -6.29 9.01 6.00
CA ILE A 278 -5.03 8.62 5.38
C ILE A 278 -3.99 8.60 6.49
N TYR A 279 -3.24 7.51 6.59
CA TYR A 279 -2.25 7.32 7.64
C TYR A 279 -0.92 6.89 7.04
N GLY A 280 0.18 7.36 7.61
CA GLY A 280 1.52 6.95 7.23
C GLY A 280 2.05 7.55 5.94
N LYS A 281 1.41 8.59 5.38
CA LYS A 281 1.97 9.35 4.27
C LYS A 281 3.31 9.97 4.69
N PRO A 282 4.38 9.84 3.87
CA PRO A 282 5.66 10.45 4.21
C PRO A 282 5.61 11.97 4.06
N GLY A 283 6.23 12.66 5.01
CA GLY A 283 6.59 14.06 4.88
C GLY A 283 7.88 14.26 4.11
N GLU A 284 8.19 15.50 3.77
CA GLU A 284 9.40 15.87 3.01
C GLU A 284 10.71 15.51 3.74
N HIS A 285 10.68 15.47 5.07
CA HIS A 285 11.84 15.19 5.93
C HIS A 285 11.67 13.89 6.73
N GLY A 286 10.75 13.02 6.30
CA GLY A 286 10.52 11.73 6.93
C GLY A 286 9.49 11.74 8.06
N GLU A 287 8.71 12.81 8.19
CA GLU A 287 7.60 12.88 9.14
C GLU A 287 6.52 11.83 8.77
N TYR A 288 5.78 11.39 9.77
CA TYR A 288 4.59 10.58 9.59
C TYR A 288 3.38 11.50 9.50
N ILE A 289 2.75 11.57 8.31
CA ILE A 289 1.59 12.42 8.07
C ILE A 289 0.32 11.57 8.12
N SER A 290 -0.71 12.06 8.82
CA SER A 290 -2.07 11.52 8.70
C SER A 290 -3.09 12.63 8.39
N GLU A 291 -4.15 12.25 7.69
CA GLU A 291 -5.26 13.12 7.31
C GLU A 291 -6.57 12.49 7.81
N GLN A 292 -7.31 13.18 8.66
CA GLN A 292 -8.56 12.70 9.24
C GLN A 292 -9.67 13.72 9.01
N PHE A 293 -10.86 13.24 8.64
CA PHE A 293 -11.98 14.08 8.19
C PHE A 293 -13.15 14.00 9.17
N TYR A 294 -13.68 15.15 9.56
CA TYR A 294 -14.78 15.26 10.52
C TYR A 294 -15.87 16.21 10.02
N ASN A 295 -17.10 16.05 10.55
CA ASN A 295 -18.12 17.09 10.42
C ASN A 295 -17.78 18.24 11.38
N LEU A 296 -17.65 19.44 10.85
CA LEU A 296 -17.20 20.62 11.60
C LEU A 296 -18.15 20.98 12.75
N GLU A 297 -19.47 20.97 12.52
CA GLU A 297 -20.45 21.30 13.56
C GLU A 297 -20.48 20.21 14.66
N LYS A 298 -20.39 18.94 14.27
CA LYS A 298 -20.29 17.83 15.22
C LYS A 298 -19.03 17.95 16.08
N LEU A 299 -17.91 18.31 15.45
CA LEU A 299 -16.65 18.54 16.15
C LEU A 299 -16.77 19.68 17.18
N LYS A 300 -17.32 20.83 16.76
CA LYS A 300 -17.54 22.00 17.64
C LYS A 300 -18.43 21.70 18.85
N GLN A 301 -19.48 20.89 18.64
CA GLN A 301 -20.51 20.68 19.66
C GLN A 301 -20.19 19.53 20.61
N GLN A 302 -19.47 18.51 20.16
CA GLN A 302 -19.34 17.24 20.87
C GLN A 302 -17.90 16.94 21.33
N ALA A 303 -16.87 17.47 20.66
CA ALA A 303 -15.50 17.20 21.05
C ALA A 303 -15.21 17.73 22.46
N ALA A 304 -14.66 16.87 23.31
CA ALA A 304 -14.31 17.20 24.69
C ALA A 304 -12.79 17.07 24.93
N SER A 305 -12.13 16.08 24.32
CA SER A 305 -10.68 15.92 24.42
C SER A 305 -10.08 15.39 23.14
N TYR A 306 -8.80 15.73 22.94
CA TYR A 306 -7.98 15.30 21.82
C TYR A 306 -6.78 14.55 22.36
N VAL A 307 -6.50 13.38 21.80
CA VAL A 307 -5.35 12.58 22.20
C VAL A 307 -4.58 12.12 20.98
N LEU A 308 -3.26 12.10 21.07
CA LEU A 308 -2.39 11.37 20.17
C LEU A 308 -2.38 9.91 20.63
N ALA A 309 -2.97 9.02 19.84
CA ALA A 309 -2.91 7.59 20.06
C ALA A 309 -1.77 7.00 19.22
N TYR A 310 -1.03 6.05 19.79
CA TYR A 310 0.08 5.38 19.11
C TYR A 310 0.36 4.02 19.74
N SER A 311 1.13 3.19 19.06
CA SER A 311 1.65 1.94 19.61
C SER A 311 3.06 2.14 20.16
N LYS A 312 3.33 1.48 21.29
CA LYS A 312 4.62 1.48 21.98
C LYS A 312 5.14 0.05 22.09
N GLU A 313 6.44 -0.14 21.90
CA GLU A 313 7.09 -1.42 22.18
C GLU A 313 7.10 -1.69 23.69
N GLU A 314 6.50 -2.80 24.13
CA GLU A 314 6.54 -3.27 25.51
C GLU A 314 7.68 -4.26 25.73
N SER A 315 7.85 -5.19 24.79
CA SER A 315 8.91 -6.20 24.84
C SER A 315 9.22 -6.73 23.45
N LYS A 316 10.43 -7.24 23.26
CA LYS A 316 10.87 -7.87 22.02
C LYS A 316 11.77 -9.07 22.23
N MET A 317 11.85 -9.92 21.20
CA MET A 317 12.85 -10.97 21.03
C MET A 317 13.52 -10.76 19.68
N ASP A 318 14.82 -10.52 19.69
CA ASP A 318 15.60 -10.25 18.47
C ASP A 318 16.18 -11.53 17.81
N GLN A 319 16.02 -12.70 18.45
CA GLN A 319 16.52 -13.94 17.86
C GLN A 319 15.59 -14.46 16.77
N PRO A 320 16.14 -14.88 15.62
CA PRO A 320 15.34 -15.40 14.52
C PRO A 320 14.75 -16.79 14.82
N LEU A 321 13.66 -17.07 14.14
CA LEU A 321 12.98 -18.37 14.08
C LEU A 321 13.08 -18.87 12.64
N ASP A 322 14.00 -19.81 12.38
CA ASP A 322 14.29 -20.30 11.04
C ASP A 322 13.84 -21.76 10.88
N ILE A 323 13.12 -22.08 9.80
CA ILE A 323 12.61 -23.43 9.49
C ILE A 323 12.89 -23.73 8.02
N GLY A 324 13.75 -24.73 7.76
CA GLY A 324 13.97 -25.25 6.41
C GLY A 324 12.77 -26.09 5.97
N ILE A 325 12.18 -25.78 4.81
CA ILE A 325 11.05 -26.51 4.24
C ILE A 325 11.28 -26.83 2.76
N ARG A 326 10.66 -27.92 2.31
CA ARG A 326 10.53 -28.24 0.89
C ARG A 326 9.11 -27.94 0.48
N LEU A 327 8.93 -27.00 -0.43
CA LEU A 327 7.64 -26.66 -1.01
C LEU A 327 7.40 -27.52 -2.25
N ASP A 328 6.18 -28.07 -2.37
CA ASP A 328 5.74 -28.89 -3.48
C ASP A 328 4.38 -28.39 -3.99
N LYS A 329 4.30 -28.02 -5.27
CA LYS A 329 3.06 -27.54 -5.90
C LYS A 329 2.33 -28.58 -6.74
N THR A 330 2.72 -29.85 -6.68
CA THR A 330 2.21 -30.92 -7.55
C THR A 330 0.68 -31.06 -7.46
N GLU A 331 0.11 -31.00 -6.25
CA GLU A 331 -1.34 -31.11 -6.05
C GLU A 331 -2.09 -29.93 -6.67
N MET A 332 -1.51 -28.72 -6.60
CA MET A 332 -2.10 -27.49 -7.15
C MET A 332 -2.02 -27.45 -8.68
N LEU A 333 -1.03 -28.10 -9.31
CA LEU A 333 -0.88 -28.12 -10.77
C LEU A 333 -2.04 -28.78 -11.49
N SER A 334 -2.76 -29.70 -10.86
CA SER A 334 -3.91 -30.40 -11.47
C SER A 334 -5.06 -29.44 -11.87
N GLY A 335 -5.16 -28.27 -11.22
CA GLY A 335 -6.15 -27.23 -11.51
C GLY A 335 -5.55 -26.00 -12.18
N THR A 336 -4.30 -26.07 -12.65
CA THR A 336 -3.60 -24.90 -13.24
C THR A 336 -3.62 -24.97 -14.77
N SER A 337 -3.95 -23.83 -15.40
CA SER A 337 -3.89 -23.68 -16.86
C SER A 337 -3.62 -22.23 -17.25
N THR A 338 -3.00 -22.03 -18.42
CA THR A 338 -2.77 -20.71 -19.00
C THR A 338 -3.49 -20.60 -20.33
N ARG A 339 -4.20 -19.48 -20.56
CA ARG A 339 -4.85 -19.15 -21.82
C ARG A 339 -4.18 -17.92 -22.43
N MET A 340 -3.69 -18.05 -23.66
CA MET A 340 -3.23 -16.90 -24.43
C MET A 340 -4.43 -16.20 -25.08
N LEU A 341 -4.61 -14.90 -24.78
CA LEU A 341 -5.81 -14.16 -25.15
C LEU A 341 -5.52 -13.11 -26.23
N ASN A 342 -4.62 -12.19 -25.98
CA ASN A 342 -4.28 -11.06 -26.86
C ASN A 342 -5.54 -10.26 -27.29
N ILE A 343 -6.40 -9.93 -26.33
CA ILE A 343 -7.66 -9.23 -26.53
C ILE A 343 -7.53 -7.80 -26.03
N PRO A 344 -7.83 -6.76 -26.86
CA PRO A 344 -7.82 -5.39 -26.39
C PRO A 344 -8.90 -5.18 -25.32
N LEU A 345 -8.59 -4.39 -24.28
CA LEU A 345 -9.53 -4.07 -23.21
C LEU A 345 -10.70 -3.22 -23.74
N GLU A 346 -10.42 -2.33 -24.71
CA GLU A 346 -11.41 -1.59 -25.50
C GLU A 346 -11.08 -1.66 -26.98
N GLU A 347 -12.07 -1.65 -27.88
CA GLU A 347 -11.87 -1.71 -29.34
C GLU A 347 -11.06 -0.52 -29.89
N GLN A 348 -11.11 0.62 -29.23
CA GLN A 348 -10.43 1.87 -29.64
C GLN A 348 -9.40 2.31 -28.60
N SER A 349 -8.89 1.41 -27.75
CA SER A 349 -8.08 1.80 -26.62
C SER A 349 -6.62 2.05 -27.00
N ASP A 350 -6.02 2.92 -26.24
CA ASP A 350 -4.62 3.38 -26.30
C ASP A 350 -3.60 2.30 -25.88
N GLY A 351 -3.86 1.05 -26.20
CA GLY A 351 -2.88 -0.01 -26.12
C GLY A 351 -2.97 -0.97 -24.93
N ALA A 352 -4.01 -0.92 -24.09
CA ALA A 352 -4.19 -1.94 -23.05
C ALA A 352 -4.73 -3.25 -23.65
N VAL A 353 -3.96 -4.33 -23.53
CA VAL A 353 -4.29 -5.65 -24.11
C VAL A 353 -4.23 -6.72 -23.00
N ILE A 354 -5.30 -7.47 -22.84
CA ILE A 354 -5.29 -8.66 -21.98
C ILE A 354 -4.49 -9.74 -22.71
N LYS A 355 -3.26 -9.95 -22.32
CA LYS A 355 -2.31 -10.85 -22.96
C LYS A 355 -2.65 -12.31 -22.70
N GLU A 356 -2.85 -12.65 -21.44
CA GLU A 356 -3.08 -14.01 -20.99
C GLU A 356 -3.86 -14.07 -19.69
N ALA A 357 -4.45 -15.25 -19.42
CA ALA A 357 -5.06 -15.60 -18.16
C ALA A 357 -4.34 -16.80 -17.55
N ILE A 358 -3.83 -16.67 -16.32
CA ILE A 358 -3.24 -17.73 -15.52
C ILE A 358 -4.30 -18.16 -14.51
N ILE A 359 -4.80 -19.37 -14.66
CA ILE A 359 -5.87 -19.93 -13.84
C ILE A 359 -5.24 -20.96 -12.90
N THR A 360 -5.44 -20.78 -11.61
CA THR A 360 -4.99 -21.72 -10.57
C THR A 360 -6.15 -22.07 -9.62
N PRO A 361 -6.03 -23.08 -8.77
CA PRO A 361 -7.08 -23.40 -7.79
C PRO A 361 -7.38 -22.27 -6.81
N THR A 362 -6.43 -21.33 -6.61
CA THR A 362 -6.61 -20.21 -5.65
C THR A 362 -6.98 -18.90 -6.32
N GLN A 363 -6.52 -18.64 -7.54
CA GLN A 363 -6.62 -17.31 -8.14
C GLN A 363 -6.67 -17.36 -9.67
N ILE A 364 -7.43 -16.47 -10.28
CA ILE A 364 -7.34 -16.18 -11.71
C ILE A 364 -6.61 -14.84 -11.84
N ARG A 365 -5.53 -14.84 -12.61
CA ARG A 365 -4.71 -13.66 -12.87
C ARG A 365 -4.76 -13.33 -14.35
N LEU A 366 -5.15 -12.10 -14.70
CA LEU A 366 -5.08 -11.59 -16.06
C LEU A 366 -3.88 -10.67 -16.17
N ILE A 367 -2.98 -10.96 -17.10
CA ILE A 367 -1.85 -10.11 -17.42
C ILE A 367 -2.31 -9.12 -18.50
N VAL A 368 -2.21 -7.83 -18.20
CA VAL A 368 -2.60 -6.74 -19.10
C VAL A 368 -1.34 -5.98 -19.50
N THR A 369 -1.01 -6.01 -20.79
CA THR A 369 0.12 -5.24 -21.35
C THR A 369 -0.36 -3.87 -21.82
N HIS A 370 0.53 -2.87 -21.82
CA HIS A 370 0.30 -1.53 -22.36
C HIS A 370 1.55 -0.98 -23.02
N SER A 371 1.37 -0.05 -23.96
CA SER A 371 2.46 0.52 -24.75
C SER A 371 3.09 1.75 -24.11
N GLU A 372 2.38 2.43 -23.20
CA GLU A 372 2.84 3.63 -22.56
C GLU A 372 3.53 3.31 -21.23
N TYR A 373 4.64 3.99 -20.98
CA TYR A 373 5.37 3.85 -19.71
C TYR A 373 4.52 4.43 -18.55
N PHE A 374 4.29 3.65 -17.50
CA PHE A 374 3.44 4.01 -16.36
C PHE A 374 1.96 4.26 -16.67
N MET A 375 1.41 3.60 -17.66
CA MET A 375 -0.02 3.66 -17.88
C MET A 375 -0.77 3.07 -16.69
N GLN A 376 -1.72 3.83 -16.15
CA GLN A 376 -2.70 3.28 -15.23
C GLN A 376 -3.81 2.61 -16.04
N LEU A 377 -4.29 1.46 -15.57
CA LEU A 377 -5.43 0.82 -16.21
C LEU A 377 -6.64 1.77 -16.16
N PRO A 378 -7.40 1.88 -17.27
CA PRO A 378 -8.38 2.97 -17.44
C PRO A 378 -9.66 2.80 -16.62
N TYR A 379 -9.84 1.73 -15.87
CA TYR A 379 -11.02 1.47 -15.05
C TYR A 379 -10.64 1.27 -13.58
N LEU A 380 -11.53 1.68 -12.68
CA LEU A 380 -11.31 1.53 -11.23
C LEU A 380 -11.87 0.22 -10.67
N GLN A 381 -12.85 -0.38 -11.35
CA GLN A 381 -13.54 -1.58 -10.87
C GLN A 381 -13.46 -2.67 -11.91
N TYR A 382 -13.04 -3.86 -11.50
CA TYR A 382 -12.94 -5.03 -12.35
C TYR A 382 -13.71 -6.19 -11.71
N THR A 383 -14.58 -6.81 -12.50
CA THR A 383 -15.34 -8.01 -12.10
C THR A 383 -15.17 -9.07 -13.18
N LEU A 384 -14.75 -10.25 -12.80
CA LEU A 384 -14.66 -11.40 -13.70
C LEU A 384 -15.86 -12.29 -13.48
N ASP A 385 -16.70 -12.43 -14.50
CA ASP A 385 -17.76 -13.44 -14.54
C ASP A 385 -17.18 -14.76 -15.05
N VAL A 386 -17.22 -15.76 -14.21
CA VAL A 386 -16.75 -17.11 -14.52
C VAL A 386 -17.96 -18.03 -14.49
N ASN A 387 -18.53 -18.33 -15.67
CA ASN A 387 -19.70 -19.18 -15.81
C ASN A 387 -20.88 -18.77 -14.90
N GLY A 388 -21.17 -17.47 -14.80
CA GLY A 388 -22.22 -16.87 -13.97
C GLY A 388 -21.81 -16.52 -12.53
N SER A 389 -20.63 -16.91 -12.07
CA SER A 389 -20.07 -16.51 -10.77
C SER A 389 -19.23 -15.26 -10.91
N LYS A 390 -19.56 -14.19 -10.18
CA LYS A 390 -18.87 -12.90 -10.23
C LYS A 390 -17.78 -12.80 -9.18
N LEU A 391 -16.54 -12.65 -9.63
CA LEU A 391 -15.36 -12.44 -8.81
C LEU A 391 -14.95 -10.96 -8.88
N ILE A 392 -14.85 -10.31 -7.75
CA ILE A 392 -14.33 -8.93 -7.68
C ILE A 392 -12.80 -8.99 -7.72
N GLY A 393 -12.19 -8.19 -8.59
CA GLY A 393 -10.74 -8.15 -8.75
C GLY A 393 -10.12 -6.82 -8.35
N GLY A 394 -8.81 -6.86 -8.13
CA GLY A 394 -7.96 -5.71 -7.89
C GLY A 394 -6.86 -5.58 -8.95
N VAL A 395 -6.33 -4.37 -9.09
CA VAL A 395 -5.17 -4.08 -9.94
C VAL A 395 -3.91 -4.20 -9.08
N TRP A 396 -2.92 -4.92 -9.60
CA TRP A 396 -1.63 -5.16 -8.94
C TRP A 396 -0.49 -4.83 -9.91
N PRO A 397 0.65 -4.34 -9.40
CA PRO A 397 1.84 -4.21 -10.22
C PRO A 397 2.34 -5.59 -10.65
N SER A 398 2.89 -5.69 -11.86
CA SER A 398 3.60 -6.88 -12.34
C SER A 398 5.11 -6.78 -12.05
N ASP A 399 5.87 -7.82 -12.41
CA ASP A 399 7.34 -7.79 -12.40
C ASP A 399 7.93 -6.75 -13.38
N ASP A 400 7.18 -6.38 -14.43
CA ASP A 400 7.49 -5.28 -15.35
C ASP A 400 6.40 -4.20 -15.28
N PRO A 401 6.31 -3.42 -14.19
CA PRO A 401 5.24 -2.44 -13.99
C PRO A 401 5.27 -1.29 -15.00
N ALA A 402 6.32 -1.18 -15.79
CA ALA A 402 6.43 -0.18 -16.87
C ALA A 402 5.56 -0.54 -18.08
N HIS A 403 5.26 -1.82 -18.30
CA HIS A 403 4.58 -2.31 -19.50
C HIS A 403 3.46 -3.30 -19.21
N GLU A 404 3.35 -3.79 -17.98
CA GLU A 404 2.35 -4.78 -17.58
C GLU A 404 1.69 -4.41 -16.25
N ALA A 405 0.42 -4.77 -16.12
CA ALA A 405 -0.34 -4.76 -14.87
C ALA A 405 -1.08 -6.09 -14.73
N GLU A 406 -1.43 -6.44 -13.52
CA GLU A 406 -2.17 -7.67 -13.23
C GLU A 406 -3.55 -7.36 -12.67
N LEU A 407 -4.56 -8.06 -13.16
CA LEU A 407 -5.87 -8.13 -12.53
C LEU A 407 -5.99 -9.47 -11.81
N ARG A 408 -6.21 -9.45 -10.50
CA ARG A 408 -6.26 -10.65 -9.67
C ARG A 408 -7.66 -10.87 -9.11
N PHE A 409 -8.14 -12.12 -9.24
CA PHE A 409 -9.48 -12.55 -8.82
C PHE A 409 -9.37 -13.80 -7.97
N GLU A 410 -9.81 -13.75 -6.72
CA GLU A 410 -9.85 -14.91 -5.83
C GLU A 410 -10.92 -15.91 -6.29
N VAL A 411 -10.54 -17.19 -6.42
CA VAL A 411 -11.47 -18.26 -6.73
C VAL A 411 -12.34 -18.53 -5.50
N THR A 412 -13.66 -18.44 -5.65
CA THR A 412 -14.59 -18.70 -4.55
C THR A 412 -14.85 -20.19 -4.34
N SER A 413 -15.25 -20.55 -3.12
CA SER A 413 -15.60 -21.94 -2.79
C SER A 413 -16.67 -22.52 -3.72
N GLY A 414 -16.46 -23.74 -4.16
CA GLY A 414 -17.36 -24.46 -5.08
C GLY A 414 -17.28 -24.03 -6.54
N LEU A 415 -16.49 -23.02 -6.89
CA LEU A 415 -16.24 -22.67 -8.27
C LEU A 415 -15.19 -23.61 -8.88
N GLU A 416 -15.59 -24.30 -9.95
CA GLU A 416 -14.68 -25.09 -10.76
C GLU A 416 -14.34 -24.34 -12.04
N VAL A 417 -13.06 -24.13 -12.28
CA VAL A 417 -12.55 -23.44 -13.47
C VAL A 417 -11.61 -24.38 -14.20
N ASN A 418 -11.85 -24.56 -15.49
CA ASN A 418 -11.00 -25.33 -16.38
C ASN A 418 -10.69 -24.52 -17.65
N GLN A 419 -9.92 -25.10 -18.56
CA GLN A 419 -9.47 -24.41 -19.76
C GLN A 419 -10.61 -23.92 -20.67
N ASP A 420 -11.80 -24.53 -20.62
CA ASP A 420 -12.94 -24.22 -21.48
C ASP A 420 -14.03 -23.41 -20.76
N THR A 421 -13.85 -23.12 -19.47
CA THR A 421 -14.84 -22.37 -18.69
C THR A 421 -15.03 -20.97 -19.27
N PRO A 422 -16.26 -20.55 -19.66
CA PRO A 422 -16.51 -19.21 -20.17
C PRO A 422 -16.17 -18.14 -19.14
N MET A 423 -15.47 -17.09 -19.58
CA MET A 423 -15.12 -15.94 -18.74
C MET A 423 -15.40 -14.63 -19.46
N THR A 424 -15.98 -13.67 -18.75
CA THR A 424 -16.19 -12.30 -19.24
C THR A 424 -15.66 -11.31 -18.21
N LEU A 425 -14.74 -10.44 -18.63
CA LEU A 425 -14.24 -9.35 -17.80
C LEU A 425 -15.16 -8.14 -17.97
N TYR A 426 -15.72 -7.65 -16.89
CA TYR A 426 -16.41 -6.37 -16.80
C TYR A 426 -15.46 -5.35 -16.17
N ALA A 427 -15.22 -4.23 -16.86
CA ALA A 427 -14.47 -3.11 -16.33
C ALA A 427 -15.37 -1.88 -16.29
N ARG A 428 -15.46 -1.22 -15.13
CA ARG A 428 -16.40 -0.15 -14.85
C ARG A 428 -15.73 1.06 -14.20
N HIS A 429 -16.35 2.23 -14.34
CA HIS A 429 -15.86 3.52 -13.86
C HIS A 429 -14.56 3.91 -14.57
N LYS A 430 -14.70 4.43 -15.79
CA LYS A 430 -13.54 4.85 -16.59
C LYS A 430 -12.93 6.14 -16.04
N VAL A 431 -11.60 6.15 -15.96
CA VAL A 431 -10.80 7.34 -15.66
C VAL A 431 -9.84 7.60 -16.81
N SER A 432 -9.87 8.82 -17.32
CA SER A 432 -8.96 9.26 -18.37
C SER A 432 -8.01 10.32 -17.81
N TYR A 433 -6.70 10.13 -18.02
CA TYR A 433 -5.67 11.05 -17.56
C TYR A 433 -5.14 11.89 -18.71
N PHE A 434 -4.97 13.19 -18.46
CA PHE A 434 -4.48 14.16 -19.42
C PHE A 434 -3.24 14.83 -18.85
N GLN A 435 -2.14 14.66 -19.57
CA GLN A 435 -0.86 15.28 -19.25
C GLN A 435 -0.43 16.19 -20.40
N GLY A 436 0.11 17.38 -20.11
CA GLY A 436 0.55 18.32 -21.12
C GLY A 436 0.88 19.68 -20.56
N GLU A 437 0.98 20.67 -21.46
CA GLU A 437 1.09 22.07 -21.10
C GLU A 437 -0.30 22.69 -21.13
N PHE A 438 -0.79 23.08 -19.95
CA PHE A 438 -2.09 23.72 -19.78
C PHE A 438 -1.90 25.21 -19.51
N GLU A 439 -2.95 26.01 -19.81
CA GLU A 439 -2.95 27.42 -19.52
C GLU A 439 -2.73 27.68 -18.03
N PRO A 440 -1.75 28.53 -17.68
CA PRO A 440 -1.47 28.84 -16.28
C PRO A 440 -2.53 29.79 -15.71
N ILE A 441 -2.61 29.81 -14.38
CA ILE A 441 -3.35 30.80 -13.61
C ILE A 441 -2.41 31.78 -12.92
N THR A 442 -2.78 33.06 -12.96
CA THR A 442 -2.06 34.10 -12.23
C THR A 442 -2.78 34.37 -10.92
N LEU A 443 -2.12 34.10 -9.82
CA LEU A 443 -2.57 34.45 -8.48
C LEU A 443 -2.01 35.82 -8.11
N SER A 444 -2.83 36.70 -7.53
CA SER A 444 -2.45 38.04 -7.10
C SER A 444 -2.94 38.30 -5.68
N GLU A 445 -2.36 39.29 -5.02
CA GLU A 445 -2.73 39.67 -3.65
C GLU A 445 -2.65 38.53 -2.65
N ILE A 446 -1.62 37.66 -2.79
CA ILE A 446 -1.41 36.50 -1.93
C ILE A 446 -1.11 36.96 -0.50
N GLY A 447 -2.06 36.73 0.41
CA GLY A 447 -1.99 37.08 1.83
C GLY A 447 -2.61 36.00 2.70
N GLU A 448 -2.76 36.26 4.00
CA GLU A 448 -3.40 35.34 4.94
C GLU A 448 -4.90 35.15 4.66
N LYS A 449 -5.53 36.19 4.08
CA LYS A 449 -6.94 36.14 3.71
C LYS A 449 -7.12 35.37 2.39
N PRO A 450 -7.99 34.34 2.34
CA PRO A 450 -8.24 33.58 1.11
C PRO A 450 -8.72 34.47 -0.04
N GLN A 451 -8.15 34.24 -1.22
CA GLN A 451 -8.54 34.84 -2.50
C GLN A 451 -9.12 33.74 -3.40
N TYR A 452 -9.95 34.15 -4.37
CA TYR A 452 -10.70 33.22 -5.23
C TYR A 452 -10.57 33.62 -6.70
N ILE A 453 -10.37 32.63 -7.57
CA ILE A 453 -10.38 32.80 -9.02
C ILE A 453 -10.98 31.57 -9.68
N ASN A 454 -11.53 31.72 -10.87
CA ASN A 454 -12.01 30.63 -11.68
C ASN A 454 -11.20 30.52 -12.99
N SER A 455 -11.00 29.29 -13.47
CA SER A 455 -10.44 29.02 -14.80
C SER A 455 -11.21 27.89 -15.47
N ASN A 456 -10.91 27.62 -16.75
CA ASN A 456 -11.43 26.46 -17.46
C ASN A 456 -10.29 25.47 -17.73
N LEU A 457 -10.53 24.17 -17.49
CA LEU A 457 -9.58 23.10 -17.79
C LEU A 457 -10.36 21.86 -18.28
N GLY A 458 -10.06 21.41 -19.49
CA GLY A 458 -10.72 20.24 -20.07
C GLY A 458 -12.24 20.40 -20.27
N GLY A 459 -12.73 21.62 -20.36
CA GLY A 459 -14.18 21.92 -20.46
C GLY A 459 -14.87 22.17 -19.12
N SER A 460 -14.24 21.80 -18.00
CA SER A 460 -14.79 22.01 -16.64
C SER A 460 -14.34 23.33 -16.04
N THR A 461 -15.21 23.98 -15.26
CA THR A 461 -14.85 25.17 -14.48
C THR A 461 -14.13 24.73 -13.21
N ILE A 462 -12.92 25.25 -13.03
CA ILE A 462 -12.10 25.00 -11.85
C ILE A 462 -12.16 26.20 -10.93
N HIS A 463 -12.53 25.97 -9.69
CA HIS A 463 -12.53 26.95 -8.62
C HIS A 463 -11.22 26.86 -7.86
N TRP A 464 -10.50 27.97 -7.80
CA TRP A 464 -9.24 28.07 -7.08
C TRP A 464 -9.43 28.95 -5.85
N THR A 465 -8.87 28.49 -4.72
CA THR A 465 -8.73 29.27 -3.49
C THR A 465 -7.27 29.27 -3.12
N TYR A 466 -6.71 30.44 -2.81
CA TYR A 466 -5.32 30.52 -2.44
C TYR A 466 -5.10 31.53 -1.31
N TYR A 467 -4.16 31.22 -0.45
CA TYR A 467 -3.84 32.01 0.74
C TYR A 467 -2.46 31.65 1.30
N ARG A 468 -1.93 32.52 2.17
CA ARG A 468 -0.73 32.24 2.92
C ARG A 468 -1.10 31.75 4.32
N LYS A 469 -0.46 30.66 4.76
CA LYS A 469 -0.59 30.09 6.09
C LYS A 469 0.79 29.63 6.56
N ASP A 470 1.20 30.03 7.77
CA ASP A 470 2.49 29.66 8.38
C ASP A 470 3.73 29.97 7.49
N GLY A 471 3.64 31.01 6.64
CA GLY A 471 4.71 31.39 5.71
C GLY A 471 4.69 30.66 4.36
N ASP A 472 3.80 29.69 4.17
CA ASP A 472 3.64 28.89 2.95
C ASP A 472 2.44 29.37 2.12
N LEU A 473 2.52 29.21 0.80
CA LEU A 473 1.37 29.42 -0.09
C LEU A 473 0.61 28.10 -0.24
N TYR A 474 -0.68 28.13 0.04
CA TYR A 474 -1.62 27.05 -0.22
C TYR A 474 -2.46 27.40 -1.44
N VAL A 475 -2.62 26.41 -2.34
CA VAL A 475 -3.42 26.53 -3.56
C VAL A 475 -4.40 25.35 -3.58
N GLU A 476 -5.66 25.67 -3.28
CA GLU A 476 -6.76 24.71 -3.33
C GLU A 476 -7.43 24.79 -4.71
N ARG A 477 -7.90 23.66 -5.20
CA ARG A 477 -8.59 23.55 -6.49
C ARG A 477 -9.65 22.47 -6.46
N TYR A 478 -10.80 22.75 -7.05
CA TYR A 478 -11.88 21.79 -7.22
C TYR A 478 -12.78 22.20 -8.39
N SER A 479 -13.64 21.29 -8.83
CA SER A 479 -14.72 21.57 -9.79
C SER A 479 -16.05 21.05 -9.26
N ASP A 480 -17.15 21.71 -9.63
CA ASP A 480 -18.51 21.23 -9.39
C ASP A 480 -18.96 20.22 -10.48
N ASP A 481 -18.15 20.01 -11.51
CA ASP A 481 -18.40 19.03 -12.55
C ASP A 481 -18.14 17.62 -12.02
N LEU A 482 -19.16 16.78 -12.00
CA LEU A 482 -19.10 15.40 -11.51
C LEU A 482 -18.22 14.48 -12.38
N HIS A 483 -17.93 14.88 -13.62
CA HIS A 483 -17.01 14.16 -14.51
C HIS A 483 -15.57 14.63 -14.41
N PHE A 484 -15.29 15.66 -13.61
CA PHE A 484 -13.93 16.11 -13.37
C PHE A 484 -13.30 15.35 -12.20
N GLY A 485 -12.34 14.49 -12.49
CA GLY A 485 -11.67 13.64 -11.49
C GLY A 485 -10.65 14.42 -10.64
N GLY A 486 -10.21 15.62 -11.09
CA GLY A 486 -9.33 16.50 -10.34
C GLY A 486 -7.99 16.78 -11.03
N ILE A 487 -7.25 17.71 -10.43
CA ILE A 487 -5.87 18.03 -10.84
C ILE A 487 -4.92 17.30 -9.88
N ASN A 488 -4.05 16.44 -10.41
CA ASN A 488 -3.15 15.65 -9.60
C ASN A 488 -2.18 16.53 -8.79
N GLN A 489 -1.51 17.48 -9.46
CA GLN A 489 -0.54 18.36 -8.84
C GLN A 489 -0.42 19.68 -9.64
N THR A 490 0.02 20.74 -8.97
CA THR A 490 0.36 22.01 -9.60
C THR A 490 1.86 22.30 -9.47
N TYR A 491 2.39 23.16 -10.36
CA TYR A 491 3.75 23.64 -10.27
C TYR A 491 3.86 25.13 -10.59
N THR A 492 4.93 25.74 -10.12
CA THR A 492 5.37 27.09 -10.51
C THR A 492 6.68 27.00 -11.26
N ILE A 493 7.07 28.06 -12.00
CA ILE A 493 8.39 28.13 -12.62
C ILE A 493 9.25 29.08 -11.77
N GLN A 494 10.26 28.50 -11.12
CA GLN A 494 11.23 29.25 -10.32
C GLN A 494 12.63 29.12 -10.96
N LYS A 495 13.23 30.26 -11.29
CA LYS A 495 14.56 30.31 -11.94
C LYS A 495 14.65 29.40 -13.18
N GLY A 496 13.57 29.34 -13.98
CA GLY A 496 13.49 28.52 -15.19
C GLY A 496 13.31 27.02 -14.96
N LYS A 497 13.02 26.57 -13.72
CA LYS A 497 12.74 25.19 -13.38
C LYS A 497 11.32 25.04 -12.81
N ARG A 498 10.68 23.89 -13.07
CA ARG A 498 9.41 23.54 -12.43
C ARG A 498 9.66 23.29 -10.94
N SER A 499 8.88 23.94 -10.10
CA SER A 499 8.81 23.72 -8.66
C SER A 499 7.42 23.22 -8.36
N TYR A 500 7.28 21.96 -8.05
CA TYR A 500 5.99 21.33 -7.75
C TYR A 500 5.55 21.68 -6.33
N GLY A 501 4.25 21.93 -6.17
CA GLY A 501 3.65 22.10 -4.85
C GLY A 501 3.56 20.72 -4.16
N THR A 502 3.86 20.68 -2.87
CA THR A 502 3.68 19.45 -2.08
C THR A 502 2.21 19.25 -1.78
N PRO A 503 1.59 18.08 -2.11
CA PRO A 503 0.20 17.83 -1.80
C PRO A 503 -0.06 17.88 -0.28
N ALA A 504 -0.80 18.89 0.17
CA ALA A 504 -1.26 19.02 1.56
C ALA A 504 -2.53 18.20 1.80
N LYS A 505 -3.28 17.87 0.74
CA LYS A 505 -4.38 16.92 0.76
C LYS A 505 -4.21 15.92 -0.38
N THR A 506 -4.28 14.63 -0.03
CA THR A 506 -4.24 13.53 -1.00
C THR A 506 -5.60 13.33 -1.64
N GLN A 507 -5.61 13.11 -2.95
CA GLN A 507 -6.79 12.90 -3.77
C GLN A 507 -6.71 11.53 -4.44
N PHE A 508 -7.83 10.79 -4.45
CA PHE A 508 -7.93 9.50 -5.12
C PHE A 508 -9.03 9.55 -6.19
N ALA A 509 -8.76 8.92 -7.33
CA ALA A 509 -9.77 8.74 -8.36
C ALA A 509 -10.92 7.85 -7.84
N GLY A 510 -12.15 8.20 -8.19
CA GLY A 510 -13.35 7.41 -7.86
C GLY A 510 -13.95 7.65 -6.48
N ASP A 511 -13.38 8.50 -5.66
CA ASP A 511 -13.94 8.85 -4.34
C ASP A 511 -15.03 9.95 -4.41
N GLY A 512 -15.35 10.42 -5.63
CA GLY A 512 -16.30 11.50 -5.88
C GLY A 512 -15.83 12.86 -5.39
N LYS A 513 -14.54 13.00 -5.06
CA LYS A 513 -13.94 14.23 -4.56
C LYS A 513 -12.80 14.64 -5.48
N ASN A 514 -12.86 15.85 -5.98
CA ASN A 514 -11.83 16.40 -6.84
C ASN A 514 -11.09 17.60 -6.23
N LEU A 515 -11.25 17.83 -4.90
CA LEU A 515 -10.54 18.88 -4.17
C LEU A 515 -9.10 18.47 -3.90
N GLY A 516 -8.16 19.17 -4.49
CA GLY A 516 -6.74 19.07 -4.20
C GLY A 516 -6.21 20.32 -3.51
N ILE A 517 -5.18 20.19 -2.69
CA ILE A 517 -4.50 21.30 -2.00
C ILE A 517 -3.00 21.07 -2.17
N ASP A 518 -2.30 22.02 -2.80
CA ASP A 518 -0.85 22.03 -2.87
C ASP A 518 -0.27 23.13 -1.99
N ARG A 519 0.86 22.82 -1.34
CA ARG A 519 1.64 23.72 -0.51
C ARG A 519 2.96 24.06 -1.20
N TYR A 520 3.29 25.35 -1.23
CA TYR A 520 4.57 25.86 -1.68
C TYR A 520 5.30 26.48 -0.51
N ASN A 521 6.38 25.84 -0.07
CA ASN A 521 7.11 26.20 1.14
C ASN A 521 7.79 27.57 1.03
N ASN A 522 7.78 28.33 2.12
CA ASN A 522 8.47 29.64 2.27
C ASN A 522 8.18 30.60 1.11
N TYR A 523 6.91 30.70 0.68
CA TYR A 523 6.52 31.53 -0.45
C TYR A 523 6.26 32.96 -0.02
N THR A 524 7.14 33.90 -0.40
CA THR A 524 7.12 35.29 0.08
C THR A 524 6.50 36.28 -0.89
N SER A 525 6.37 35.95 -2.20
CA SER A 525 5.79 36.84 -3.20
C SER A 525 4.28 37.02 -2.98
N ASP A 526 3.76 38.18 -3.32
CA ASP A 526 2.32 38.49 -3.37
C ASP A 526 1.63 38.07 -4.65
N THR A 527 2.39 37.50 -5.61
CA THR A 527 1.88 36.97 -6.88
C THR A 527 2.52 35.62 -7.19
N ALA A 528 1.80 34.75 -7.91
CA ALA A 528 2.32 33.49 -8.43
C ALA A 528 1.70 33.15 -9.79
N THR A 529 2.46 32.51 -10.68
CA THR A 529 1.91 31.84 -11.84
C THR A 529 1.95 30.34 -11.60
N VAL A 530 0.77 29.71 -11.55
CA VAL A 530 0.59 28.31 -11.22
C VAL A 530 0.10 27.56 -12.44
N TYR A 531 0.70 26.40 -12.71
CA TYR A 531 0.40 25.54 -13.84
C TYR A 531 -0.19 24.22 -13.34
N PRO A 532 -1.32 23.73 -13.86
CA PRO A 532 -1.72 22.34 -13.70
C PRO A 532 -0.69 21.42 -14.36
N TRP A 533 -0.35 20.30 -13.72
CA TRP A 533 0.59 19.33 -14.31
C TRP A 533 -0.14 18.19 -15.02
N MET A 534 -1.15 17.63 -14.38
CA MET A 534 -1.98 16.55 -14.93
C MET A 534 -3.38 16.68 -14.32
N TYR A 535 -4.41 16.37 -15.10
CA TYR A 535 -5.77 16.23 -14.59
C TYR A 535 -6.41 14.95 -15.09
N SER A 536 -7.50 14.54 -14.45
CA SER A 536 -8.30 13.40 -14.88
C SER A 536 -9.77 13.78 -15.09
N THR A 537 -10.44 12.98 -15.92
CA THR A 537 -11.89 12.95 -16.02
C THR A 537 -12.41 11.56 -15.67
N GLU A 538 -13.62 11.48 -15.17
CA GLU A 538 -14.26 10.24 -14.73
C GLU A 538 -15.60 10.03 -15.43
N GLU A 539 -15.85 8.78 -15.83
CA GLU A 539 -17.13 8.31 -16.37
C GLU A 539 -17.62 7.14 -15.49
N PRO A 540 -18.26 7.41 -14.34
CA PRO A 540 -18.67 6.36 -13.38
C PRO A 540 -19.61 5.32 -13.97
N GLU A 541 -20.44 5.70 -14.93
CA GLU A 541 -21.41 4.80 -15.59
C GLU A 541 -20.82 4.04 -16.79
N ARG A 542 -19.59 4.36 -17.19
CA ARG A 542 -18.94 3.68 -18.31
C ARG A 542 -18.54 2.27 -17.91
N GLU A 543 -19.06 1.29 -18.67
CA GLU A 543 -18.74 -0.12 -18.51
C GLU A 543 -18.38 -0.73 -19.86
N VAL A 544 -17.41 -1.65 -19.87
CA VAL A 544 -17.09 -2.52 -20.99
C VAL A 544 -17.13 -3.97 -20.54
N ALA A 545 -17.52 -4.86 -21.45
CA ALA A 545 -17.54 -6.30 -21.25
C ALA A 545 -16.64 -6.97 -22.30
N VAL A 546 -15.63 -7.69 -21.86
CA VAL A 546 -14.65 -8.36 -22.70
C VAL A 546 -14.76 -9.87 -22.52
N GLN A 547 -15.15 -10.59 -23.56
CA GLN A 547 -15.18 -12.06 -23.56
C GLN A 547 -13.77 -12.61 -23.68
N LEU A 548 -13.35 -13.46 -22.72
CA LEU A 548 -12.02 -14.04 -22.65
C LEU A 548 -11.99 -15.43 -23.32
N GLU A 549 -12.23 -15.43 -24.62
CA GLU A 549 -12.20 -16.65 -25.43
C GLU A 549 -10.81 -16.87 -26.04
N ASN A 550 -10.35 -18.13 -26.07
CA ASN A 550 -9.14 -18.48 -26.80
C ASN A 550 -9.32 -18.11 -28.28
N LYS A 551 -8.49 -17.23 -28.80
CA LYS A 551 -8.33 -17.13 -30.26
C LYS A 551 -7.57 -18.38 -30.71
N ASN A 552 -8.29 -19.36 -31.28
CA ASN A 552 -7.71 -20.50 -31.97
C ASN A 552 -6.77 -20.08 -33.11
#